data_ae1b8ae11b14318b7aa664f620704bd3
#
_entry.id   ae1b8ae11b14318b7aa664f620704bd3
#
_cell.length_a   1.000
_cell.length_b   1.000
_cell.length_c   1.000
_cell.angle_alpha   90.00
_cell.angle_beta   90.00
_cell.angle_gamma   90.00
#
_symmetry.space_group_name_H-M   'P 1'
#
loop_
_entity.id
_entity.type
_entity.pdbx_description
1 polymer ?
#
loop_
_entity_poly.entity_id
_entity_poly.type
_entity_poly.pdbx_seq_one_letter_code
_entity_poly.pdbx_strand_id
1 'polypeptide(L)'
;MKESFFNLSGHFKLQLLQNEKVLFEWEKHNAIIQPTIEKLAKSIMGLIPYEPNTNFVKIKLGDGGSNLDGSPIDITGNETDLNNSLVEYTHKGLPGVLYDDQGQSLVSYINAVELKQGLYKLTIIIDNTDGNSPNDVLREYSEVGLFFANDDMFAYRTFPRVSKDSSTNLKIEWTFQFLTNKGIQQP
;
A
#
# COMPACT_ATOMS: atom_id res chain seq x y z
N MET A 1 11.04 -24.78 -17.18
CA MET A 1 11.02 -23.31 -17.19
C MET A 1 9.63 -22.90 -16.74
N LYS A 2 9.45 -22.30 -15.56
CA LYS A 2 8.16 -21.73 -15.14
C LYS A 2 8.05 -20.36 -15.80
N GLU A 3 7.31 -20.25 -16.88
CA GLU A 3 6.95 -18.95 -17.44
C GLU A 3 5.97 -18.27 -16.49
N SER A 4 6.41 -17.20 -15.85
CA SER A 4 5.53 -16.34 -15.05
C SER A 4 4.71 -15.51 -16.04
N PHE A 5 3.43 -15.80 -16.19
CA PHE A 5 2.49 -15.08 -17.07
C PHE A 5 2.21 -13.64 -16.62
N PHE A 6 2.50 -13.29 -15.36
CA PHE A 6 2.37 -11.95 -14.83
C PHE A 6 3.66 -11.58 -14.12
N ASN A 7 4.34 -10.59 -14.65
CA ASN A 7 5.45 -9.97 -13.95
C ASN A 7 4.95 -8.60 -13.45
N LEU A 8 4.58 -8.55 -12.18
CA LEU A 8 4.13 -7.36 -11.52
C LEU A 8 5.32 -6.84 -10.71
N SER A 9 5.82 -5.69 -11.06
CA SER A 9 6.87 -5.00 -10.31
C SER A 9 6.35 -3.67 -9.80
N GLY A 10 7.02 -3.10 -8.80
CA GLY A 10 6.60 -1.82 -8.27
C GLY A 10 7.67 -1.15 -7.46
N HIS A 11 7.41 0.11 -7.16
CA HIS A 11 8.26 0.95 -6.34
C HIS A 11 7.43 1.61 -5.24
N PHE A 12 7.95 1.62 -4.05
CA PHE A 12 7.36 2.22 -2.86
C PHE A 12 8.22 3.39 -2.40
N LYS A 13 7.58 4.50 -2.11
CA LYS A 13 8.20 5.70 -1.56
C LYS A 13 7.38 6.22 -0.39
N LEU A 14 8.03 6.51 0.72
CA LEU A 14 7.44 7.11 1.92
C LEU A 14 8.12 8.45 2.19
N GLN A 15 7.33 9.44 2.53
CA GLN A 15 7.80 10.77 2.94
C GLN A 15 7.05 11.21 4.20
N LEU A 16 7.78 11.74 5.19
CA LEU A 16 7.22 12.51 6.28
C LEU A 16 7.40 14.00 5.96
N LEU A 17 6.31 14.74 5.97
CA LEU A 17 6.27 16.14 5.54
C LEU A 17 5.82 17.05 6.67
N GLN A 18 6.47 18.21 6.82
CA GLN A 18 6.02 19.29 7.68
C GLN A 18 5.99 20.59 6.88
N ASN A 19 4.85 21.23 6.76
CA ASN A 19 4.67 22.43 5.93
C ASN A 19 5.26 22.27 4.52
N GLU A 20 4.92 21.15 3.86
CA GLU A 20 5.41 20.75 2.52
C GLU A 20 6.91 20.43 2.44
N LYS A 21 7.68 20.63 3.51
CA LYS A 21 9.08 20.26 3.57
C LYS A 21 9.25 18.80 3.94
N VAL A 22 10.05 18.08 3.18
CA VAL A 22 10.42 16.68 3.47
C VAL A 22 11.36 16.64 4.67
N LEU A 23 10.91 15.99 5.76
CA LEU A 23 11.71 15.72 6.96
C LEU A 23 12.40 14.37 6.86
N PHE A 24 11.73 13.38 6.27
CA PHE A 24 12.24 12.03 6.07
C PHE A 24 11.74 11.50 4.74
N GLU A 25 12.59 10.74 4.04
CA GLU A 25 12.25 10.05 2.80
C GLU A 25 12.89 8.67 2.80
N TRP A 26 12.13 7.69 2.35
CA TRP A 26 12.60 6.33 2.17
C TRP A 26 11.93 5.70 0.97
N GLU A 27 12.69 4.94 0.19
CA GLU A 27 12.15 4.28 -0.99
C GLU A 27 12.77 2.89 -1.19
N LYS A 28 12.02 1.98 -1.78
CA LYS A 28 12.46 0.63 -2.09
C LYS A 28 11.55 -0.03 -3.15
N HIS A 29 12.05 -1.10 -3.76
CA HIS A 29 11.20 -1.94 -4.60
C HIS A 29 10.03 -2.49 -3.79
N ASN A 30 8.85 -2.52 -4.42
CA ASN A 30 7.62 -3.01 -3.80
C ASN A 30 7.64 -4.55 -3.70
N ALA A 31 7.08 -5.10 -2.62
CA ALA A 31 6.69 -6.50 -2.58
C ALA A 31 5.19 -6.61 -2.85
N ILE A 32 4.86 -7.43 -3.83
CA ILE A 32 3.49 -7.79 -4.14
C ILE A 32 3.27 -9.18 -3.59
N ILE A 33 2.14 -9.36 -2.92
CA ILE A 33 1.86 -10.59 -2.17
C ILE A 33 1.53 -11.72 -3.15
N GLN A 34 2.35 -12.76 -3.14
CA GLN A 34 2.28 -13.89 -4.07
C GLN A 34 0.92 -14.62 -4.05
N PRO A 35 0.33 -14.96 -2.90
CA PRO A 35 -0.99 -15.59 -2.86
C PRO A 35 -2.08 -14.81 -3.58
N THR A 36 -2.05 -13.48 -3.50
CA THR A 36 -3.01 -12.60 -4.17
C THR A 36 -2.85 -12.63 -5.68
N ILE A 37 -1.61 -12.64 -6.19
CA ILE A 37 -1.33 -12.78 -7.62
C ILE A 37 -1.86 -14.11 -8.14
N GLU A 38 -1.67 -15.20 -7.41
CA GLU A 38 -2.19 -16.51 -7.78
C GLU A 38 -3.72 -16.55 -7.79
N LYS A 39 -4.38 -15.91 -6.79
CA LYS A 39 -5.84 -15.80 -6.72
C LYS A 39 -6.39 -15.01 -7.90
N LEU A 40 -5.76 -13.88 -8.23
CA LEU A 40 -6.13 -13.06 -9.38
C LEU A 40 -5.96 -13.86 -10.70
N ALA A 41 -4.83 -14.55 -10.87
CA ALA A 41 -4.60 -15.39 -12.05
C ALA A 41 -5.64 -16.49 -12.17
N LYS A 42 -5.97 -17.21 -11.07
CA LYS A 42 -7.01 -18.24 -11.05
C LYS A 42 -8.39 -17.70 -11.40
N SER A 43 -8.73 -16.48 -10.93
CA SER A 43 -9.98 -15.81 -11.26
C SER A 43 -10.08 -15.49 -12.76
N ILE A 44 -9.02 -14.93 -13.34
CA ILE A 44 -8.94 -14.62 -14.78
C ILE A 44 -9.07 -15.90 -15.62
N MET A 45 -8.49 -17.02 -15.17
CA MET A 45 -8.54 -18.32 -15.83
C MET A 45 -9.88 -19.05 -15.64
N GLY A 46 -10.81 -18.48 -14.85
CA GLY A 46 -12.10 -19.10 -14.55
C GLY A 46 -12.02 -20.33 -13.63
N LEU A 47 -10.89 -20.53 -12.96
CA LEU A 47 -10.68 -21.64 -12.02
C LEU A 47 -11.33 -21.40 -10.66
N ILE A 48 -11.63 -20.14 -10.34
CA ILE A 48 -12.41 -19.69 -9.18
C ILE A 48 -13.41 -18.64 -9.66
N PRO A 49 -14.54 -18.47 -8.98
CA PRO A 49 -15.51 -17.41 -9.31
C PRO A 49 -14.80 -16.03 -9.30
N TYR A 50 -15.16 -15.20 -10.30
CA TYR A 50 -14.78 -13.79 -10.28
C TYR A 50 -15.54 -13.09 -9.15
N GLU A 51 -14.81 -12.66 -8.14
CA GLU A 51 -15.39 -11.85 -7.07
C GLU A 51 -15.35 -10.37 -7.51
N PRO A 52 -16.51 -9.68 -7.61
CA PRO A 52 -16.56 -8.30 -8.11
C PRO A 52 -15.85 -7.27 -7.20
N ASN A 53 -15.29 -7.69 -6.07
CA ASN A 53 -14.62 -6.84 -5.09
C ASN A 53 -13.08 -6.91 -5.18
N THR A 54 -12.53 -6.97 -6.38
CA THR A 54 -11.08 -6.98 -6.61
C THR A 54 -10.44 -5.59 -6.60
N ASN A 55 -11.19 -4.54 -6.32
CA ASN A 55 -10.60 -3.23 -6.06
C ASN A 55 -9.98 -3.23 -4.66
N PHE A 56 -8.75 -2.75 -4.53
CA PHE A 56 -8.26 -2.48 -3.18
C PHE A 56 -9.08 -1.32 -2.61
N VAL A 57 -9.48 -1.44 -1.37
CA VAL A 57 -10.38 -0.48 -0.71
C VAL A 57 -9.89 -0.09 0.67
N LYS A 58 -8.90 -0.82 1.21
CA LYS A 58 -8.37 -0.60 2.55
C LYS A 58 -6.88 -0.36 2.54
N ILE A 59 -6.46 0.55 3.41
CA ILE A 59 -5.07 0.85 3.71
C ILE A 59 -4.91 0.65 5.21
N LYS A 60 -4.00 -0.24 5.62
CA LYS A 60 -3.64 -0.38 7.04
C LYS A 60 -2.24 0.14 7.26
N LEU A 61 -2.03 0.83 8.37
CA LEU A 61 -0.71 1.26 8.86
C LEU A 61 -0.46 0.66 10.23
N GLY A 62 0.77 0.23 10.47
CA GLY A 62 1.18 -0.42 11.71
C GLY A 62 2.61 -0.08 12.14
N ASP A 63 3.00 -0.55 13.31
CA ASP A 63 4.34 -0.35 13.88
C ASP A 63 5.14 -1.64 14.06
N GLY A 64 4.59 -2.79 13.62
CA GLY A 64 5.24 -4.10 13.70
C GLY A 64 6.28 -4.38 12.61
N GLY A 65 6.51 -3.46 11.68
CA GLY A 65 7.38 -3.65 10.51
C GLY A 65 8.86 -3.33 10.73
N SER A 66 9.29 -3.01 11.96
CA SER A 66 10.68 -2.68 12.26
C SER A 66 11.26 -3.49 13.41
N ASN A 67 12.56 -3.76 13.34
CA ASN A 67 13.34 -4.30 14.43
C ASN A 67 13.49 -3.29 15.59
N LEU A 68 14.05 -3.73 16.71
CA LEU A 68 14.29 -2.87 17.88
C LEU A 68 15.23 -1.70 17.59
N ASP A 69 16.13 -1.83 16.63
CA ASP A 69 17.02 -0.76 16.16
C ASP A 69 16.37 0.20 15.16
N GLY A 70 15.08 0.02 14.85
CA GLY A 70 14.33 0.82 13.91
C GLY A 70 14.52 0.46 12.43
N SER A 71 15.37 -0.53 12.11
CA SER A 71 15.52 -1.03 10.74
C SER A 71 14.28 -1.82 10.30
N PRO A 72 13.89 -1.75 9.00
CA PRO A 72 12.73 -2.50 8.52
C PRO A 72 12.99 -4.03 8.58
N ILE A 73 11.95 -4.78 8.92
CA ILE A 73 11.96 -6.24 8.83
C ILE A 73 11.89 -6.64 7.36
N ASP A 74 12.63 -7.69 6.98
CA ASP A 74 12.55 -8.25 5.64
C ASP A 74 11.19 -8.92 5.42
N ILE A 75 10.64 -8.71 4.23
CA ILE A 75 9.36 -9.29 3.81
C ILE A 75 9.58 -10.50 2.93
N THR A 76 8.75 -11.52 3.12
CA THR A 76 8.84 -12.80 2.41
C THR A 76 7.99 -12.84 1.14
N GLY A 77 6.96 -11.96 1.06
CA GLY A 77 5.96 -11.94 0.00
C GLY A 77 4.79 -12.91 0.24
N ASN A 78 4.72 -13.54 1.41
CA ASN A 78 3.66 -14.44 1.82
C ASN A 78 2.84 -13.91 3.00
N GLU A 79 3.04 -12.66 3.36
CA GLU A 79 2.30 -12.01 4.43
C GLU A 79 0.81 -11.93 4.09
N THR A 80 -0.04 -12.10 5.08
CA THR A 80 -1.50 -12.06 4.94
C THR A 80 -2.14 -10.89 5.69
N ASP A 81 -1.41 -10.28 6.62
CA ASP A 81 -1.79 -9.07 7.37
C ASP A 81 -0.54 -8.36 7.88
N LEU A 82 -0.71 -7.15 8.46
CA LEU A 82 0.35 -6.44 9.17
C LEU A 82 0.74 -7.20 10.44
N ASN A 83 1.99 -7.04 10.86
CA ASN A 83 2.47 -7.63 12.13
C ASN A 83 1.78 -6.97 13.34
N ASN A 84 1.55 -5.66 13.29
CA ASN A 84 0.80 -4.93 14.30
C ASN A 84 0.05 -3.74 13.69
N SER A 85 -1.20 -3.95 13.28
CA SER A 85 -2.05 -2.90 12.71
C SER A 85 -2.49 -1.89 13.77
N LEU A 86 -2.30 -0.61 13.51
CA LEU A 86 -2.67 0.50 14.40
C LEU A 86 -3.87 1.29 13.89
N VAL A 87 -3.96 1.48 12.57
CA VAL A 87 -5.05 2.22 11.93
C VAL A 87 -5.44 1.56 10.61
N GLU A 88 -6.71 1.58 10.32
CA GLU A 88 -7.29 1.15 9.05
C GLU A 88 -8.05 2.31 8.43
N TYR A 89 -7.83 2.53 7.14
CA TYR A 89 -8.55 3.50 6.32
C TYR A 89 -9.22 2.80 5.16
N THR A 90 -10.39 3.29 4.78
CA THR A 90 -11.11 2.86 3.59
C THR A 90 -11.30 4.01 2.62
N HIS A 91 -11.60 3.71 1.35
CA HIS A 91 -12.02 4.71 0.37
C HIS A 91 -13.20 4.18 -0.47
N LYS A 92 -13.98 5.11 -1.02
CA LYS A 92 -15.19 4.79 -1.82
C LYS A 92 -15.00 5.04 -3.32
N GLY A 93 -13.81 5.46 -3.71
CA GLY A 93 -13.46 5.74 -5.11
C GLY A 93 -12.14 6.50 -5.21
N LEU A 94 -11.59 6.58 -6.42
CA LEU A 94 -10.33 7.26 -6.73
C LEU A 94 -10.55 8.33 -7.82
N PRO A 95 -10.08 9.55 -7.64
CA PRO A 95 -9.51 10.13 -6.41
C PRO A 95 -10.58 10.34 -5.34
N GLY A 96 -10.19 10.38 -4.06
CA GLY A 96 -11.15 10.60 -2.99
C GLY A 96 -10.52 10.76 -1.61
N VAL A 97 -11.39 11.07 -0.65
CA VAL A 97 -11.01 11.12 0.77
C VAL A 97 -10.96 9.71 1.37
N LEU A 98 -10.19 9.57 2.43
CA LEU A 98 -10.18 8.38 3.26
C LEU A 98 -11.29 8.45 4.33
N TYR A 99 -11.68 7.29 4.82
CA TYR A 99 -12.63 7.11 5.90
C TYR A 99 -11.95 6.25 6.97
N ASP A 100 -12.20 6.55 8.23
CA ASP A 100 -11.74 5.73 9.37
C ASP A 100 -12.52 4.40 9.46
N ASP A 101 -12.19 3.59 10.46
CA ASP A 101 -12.83 2.31 10.75
C ASP A 101 -14.31 2.44 11.17
N GLN A 102 -14.73 3.65 11.57
CA GLN A 102 -16.13 3.98 11.89
C GLN A 102 -16.88 4.55 10.67
N GLY A 103 -16.21 4.70 9.53
CA GLY A 103 -16.77 5.22 8.29
C GLY A 103 -16.92 6.74 8.26
N GLN A 104 -16.22 7.46 9.14
CA GLN A 104 -16.18 8.92 9.14
C GLN A 104 -15.18 9.43 8.11
N SER A 105 -15.57 10.47 7.36
CA SER A 105 -14.72 11.11 6.36
C SER A 105 -13.58 11.87 7.04
N LEU A 106 -12.36 11.64 6.54
CA LEU A 106 -11.13 12.26 7.01
C LEU A 106 -10.68 13.38 6.08
N VAL A 107 -9.68 14.16 6.49
CA VAL A 107 -8.95 15.10 5.63
C VAL A 107 -7.96 14.36 4.74
N SER A 108 -7.48 13.23 5.18
CA SER A 108 -6.60 12.31 4.45
C SER A 108 -7.17 11.89 3.10
N TYR A 109 -6.28 11.69 2.12
CA TYR A 109 -6.66 11.61 0.72
C TYR A 109 -5.92 10.51 -0.01
N ILE A 110 -6.58 9.94 -1.03
CA ILE A 110 -6.02 8.93 -1.92
C ILE A 110 -6.27 9.27 -3.39
N ASN A 111 -5.29 9.04 -4.24
CA ASN A 111 -5.39 9.21 -5.69
C ASN A 111 -4.61 8.12 -6.42
N ALA A 112 -5.10 7.75 -7.60
CA ALA A 112 -4.36 6.90 -8.52
C ALA A 112 -4.34 7.52 -9.91
N VAL A 113 -3.18 7.46 -10.57
CA VAL A 113 -3.00 7.95 -11.92
C VAL A 113 -2.24 6.93 -12.77
N GLU A 114 -2.62 6.81 -14.03
CA GLU A 114 -1.83 6.10 -15.02
C GLU A 114 -0.73 7.03 -15.54
N LEU A 115 0.53 6.67 -15.31
CA LEU A 115 1.69 7.44 -15.77
C LEU A 115 2.01 7.15 -17.24
N LYS A 116 1.85 5.90 -17.63
CA LYS A 116 1.92 5.38 -19.01
C LYS A 116 1.27 4.02 -19.04
N GLN A 117 0.97 3.49 -20.22
CA GLN A 117 0.32 2.18 -20.36
C GLN A 117 0.95 1.10 -19.47
N GLY A 118 0.16 0.56 -18.57
CA GLY A 118 0.56 -0.49 -17.62
C GLY A 118 1.41 -0.02 -16.44
N LEU A 119 1.63 1.30 -16.27
CA LEU A 119 2.32 1.86 -15.12
C LEU A 119 1.39 2.80 -14.36
N TYR A 120 1.03 2.45 -13.15
CA TYR A 120 0.10 3.19 -12.30
C TYR A 120 0.80 3.67 -11.05
N LYS A 121 0.48 4.89 -10.62
CA LYS A 121 0.94 5.44 -9.33
C LYS A 121 -0.25 5.70 -8.43
N LEU A 122 -0.21 5.11 -7.25
CA LEU A 122 -1.09 5.39 -6.12
C LEU A 122 -0.39 6.38 -5.20
N THR A 123 -1.09 7.43 -4.82
CA THR A 123 -0.62 8.39 -3.81
C THR A 123 -1.62 8.42 -2.66
N ILE A 124 -1.14 8.24 -1.45
CA ILE A 124 -1.89 8.30 -0.20
C ILE A 124 -1.27 9.40 0.64
N ILE A 125 -2.09 10.29 1.16
CA ILE A 125 -1.67 11.35 2.09
C ILE A 125 -2.49 11.19 3.36
N ILE A 126 -1.83 10.83 4.45
CA ILE A 126 -2.40 10.87 5.80
C ILE A 126 -2.10 12.26 6.35
N ASP A 127 -3.15 13.04 6.49
CA ASP A 127 -3.07 14.42 6.92
C ASP A 127 -2.56 14.55 8.36
N ASN A 128 -2.08 15.73 8.72
CA ASN A 128 -1.57 15.99 10.06
C ASN A 128 -2.64 15.85 11.15
N THR A 129 -3.93 15.97 10.81
CA THR A 129 -5.04 15.77 11.75
C THR A 129 -5.42 14.30 11.93
N ASP A 130 -5.00 13.41 11.02
CA ASP A 130 -5.41 12.01 10.98
C ASP A 130 -4.25 11.07 11.37
N GLY A 131 -4.58 9.88 11.86
CA GLY A 131 -3.58 8.85 12.18
C GLY A 131 -2.67 9.17 13.35
N ASN A 132 -3.00 10.17 14.16
CA ASN A 132 -2.24 10.49 15.37
C ASN A 132 -2.63 9.56 16.52
N SER A 133 -1.76 9.47 17.53
CA SER A 133 -2.11 8.83 18.79
C SER A 133 -3.17 9.67 19.53
N PRO A 134 -4.03 9.05 20.33
CA PRO A 134 -4.87 9.79 21.26
C PRO A 134 -4.02 10.75 22.12
N ASN A 135 -4.53 11.98 22.34
CA ASN A 135 -3.84 13.05 23.06
C ASN A 135 -2.61 13.66 22.35
N ASP A 136 -2.54 13.54 21.02
CA ASP A 136 -1.49 14.15 20.19
C ASP A 136 -0.06 13.68 20.54
N VAL A 137 0.06 12.47 21.11
CA VAL A 137 1.35 11.82 21.33
C VAL A 137 1.83 11.30 19.98
N LEU A 138 3.14 11.31 19.76
CA LEU A 138 3.77 10.70 18.58
C LEU A 138 3.25 9.28 18.36
N ARG A 139 2.79 8.99 17.15
CA ARG A 139 2.48 7.64 16.72
C ARG A 139 3.58 7.15 15.79
N GLU A 140 4.12 6.00 16.09
CA GLU A 140 5.15 5.38 15.26
C GLU A 140 4.52 4.46 14.23
N TYR A 141 5.05 4.51 13.00
CA TYR A 141 4.69 3.63 11.92
C TYR A 141 5.94 3.00 11.33
N SER A 142 5.85 1.74 10.93
CA SER A 142 6.94 1.01 10.26
C SER A 142 6.45 0.00 9.22
N GLU A 143 5.14 -0.10 9.01
CA GLU A 143 4.56 -0.98 8.01
C GLU A 143 3.27 -0.42 7.42
N VAL A 144 2.99 -0.81 6.18
CA VAL A 144 1.76 -0.46 5.47
C VAL A 144 1.33 -1.59 4.55
N GLY A 145 0.02 -1.84 4.48
CA GLY A 145 -0.60 -2.80 3.59
C GLY A 145 -1.76 -2.20 2.80
N LEU A 146 -1.91 -2.69 1.56
CA LEU A 146 -3.11 -2.46 0.73
C LEU A 146 -3.92 -3.74 0.68
N PHE A 147 -5.22 -3.62 0.88
CA PHE A 147 -6.13 -4.77 0.97
C PHE A 147 -7.32 -4.60 0.04
N PHE A 148 -7.80 -5.72 -0.47
CA PHE A 148 -9.10 -5.80 -1.13
C PHE A 148 -10.25 -5.76 -0.12
N ALA A 149 -11.47 -5.62 -0.63
CA ALA A 149 -12.68 -5.57 0.21
C ALA A 149 -12.90 -6.84 1.05
N ASN A 150 -12.37 -7.97 0.62
CA ASN A 150 -12.43 -9.26 1.31
C ASN A 150 -11.26 -9.51 2.26
N ASP A 151 -10.51 -8.48 2.62
CA ASP A 151 -9.32 -8.52 3.49
C ASP A 151 -8.12 -9.31 2.94
N ASP A 152 -8.12 -9.72 1.67
CA ASP A 152 -6.91 -10.25 1.05
C ASP A 152 -5.88 -9.12 0.87
N MET A 153 -4.68 -9.32 1.37
CA MET A 153 -3.59 -8.36 1.19
C MET A 153 -3.08 -8.36 -0.25
N PHE A 154 -3.08 -7.19 -0.90
CA PHE A 154 -2.57 -7.02 -2.26
C PHE A 154 -1.09 -6.66 -2.28
N ALA A 155 -0.69 -5.71 -1.45
CA ALA A 155 0.68 -5.24 -1.37
C ALA A 155 1.03 -4.90 0.07
N TYR A 156 2.29 -5.13 0.44
CA TYR A 156 2.80 -4.91 1.78
C TYR A 156 4.19 -4.31 1.73
N ARG A 157 4.47 -3.39 2.66
CA ARG A 157 5.80 -2.83 2.82
C ARG A 157 6.12 -2.50 4.25
N THR A 158 7.31 -2.91 4.67
CA THR A 158 7.98 -2.45 5.89
C THR A 158 8.93 -1.31 5.55
N PHE A 159 9.12 -0.38 6.47
CA PHE A 159 10.01 0.78 6.33
C PHE A 159 10.63 1.15 7.67
N PRO A 160 11.73 1.94 7.68
CA PRO A 160 12.30 2.44 8.92
C PRO A 160 11.25 3.17 9.73
N ARG A 161 11.26 2.98 11.05
CA ARG A 161 10.29 3.59 11.94
C ARG A 161 10.22 5.11 11.75
N VAL A 162 9.03 5.63 11.54
CA VAL A 162 8.75 7.06 11.42
C VAL A 162 7.73 7.47 12.46
N SER A 163 7.94 8.63 13.07
CA SER A 163 7.05 9.18 14.10
C SER A 163 6.21 10.29 13.48
N LYS A 164 4.89 10.18 13.58
CA LYS A 164 3.90 11.14 13.09
C LYS A 164 3.14 11.75 14.25
N ASP A 165 2.91 13.05 14.14
CA ASP A 165 2.08 13.86 15.05
C ASP A 165 1.19 14.83 14.27
N SER A 166 0.51 15.73 15.01
CA SER A 166 -0.35 16.76 14.42
C SER A 166 0.39 17.88 13.66
N SER A 167 1.71 17.84 13.59
CA SER A 167 2.52 18.79 12.78
C SER A 167 2.97 18.21 11.46
N THR A 168 2.77 16.90 11.23
CA THR A 168 3.34 16.17 10.09
C THR A 168 2.30 15.42 9.29
N ASN A 169 2.48 15.41 7.96
CA ASN A 169 1.75 14.58 7.02
C ASN A 169 2.61 13.36 6.63
N LEU A 170 1.97 12.19 6.50
CA LEU A 170 2.62 11.01 5.95
C LEU A 170 2.17 10.82 4.50
N LYS A 171 3.10 10.90 3.56
CA LYS A 171 2.84 10.68 2.14
C LYS A 171 3.42 9.34 1.71
N ILE A 172 2.60 8.52 1.09
CA ILE A 172 2.96 7.22 0.54
C ILE A 172 2.70 7.25 -0.96
N GLU A 173 3.70 6.89 -1.75
CA GLU A 173 3.57 6.70 -3.19
C GLU A 173 3.89 5.24 -3.52
N TRP A 174 2.95 4.58 -4.18
CA TRP A 174 3.10 3.21 -4.66
C TRP A 174 2.99 3.19 -6.18
N THR A 175 4.02 2.71 -6.84
CA THR A 175 4.01 2.52 -8.29
C THR A 175 3.89 1.05 -8.60
N PHE A 176 2.95 0.70 -9.49
CA PHE A 176 2.69 -0.66 -9.94
C PHE A 176 2.90 -0.73 -11.44
N GLN A 177 3.76 -1.62 -11.88
CA GLN A 177 4.01 -1.87 -13.31
C GLN A 177 3.49 -3.24 -13.69
N PHE A 178 2.48 -3.27 -14.54
CA PHE A 178 1.96 -4.46 -15.17
C PHE A 178 2.70 -4.66 -16.49
N LEU A 179 3.63 -5.62 -16.52
CA LEU A 179 4.38 -5.93 -17.73
C LEU A 179 3.51 -6.80 -18.65
N THR A 180 3.00 -6.22 -19.72
CA THR A 180 2.52 -6.99 -20.85
C THR A 180 3.74 -7.47 -21.63
N ASN A 181 3.93 -8.77 -21.75
CA ASN A 181 4.94 -9.33 -22.66
C ASN A 181 4.60 -8.92 -24.11
N LYS A 182 5.03 -7.74 -24.53
CA LYS A 182 5.19 -7.42 -25.95
C LYS A 182 6.47 -8.10 -26.42
N GLY A 183 6.41 -9.38 -26.75
CA GLY A 183 7.60 -10.10 -27.14
C GLY A 183 7.40 -11.51 -27.65
N ILE A 184 6.18 -11.88 -28.07
CA ILE A 184 6.00 -13.04 -28.93
C ILE A 184 5.67 -12.49 -30.31
N GLN A 185 6.70 -12.08 -31.05
CA GLN A 185 6.62 -12.17 -32.50
C GLN A 185 6.64 -13.70 -32.81
N GLN A 186 5.47 -14.23 -33.13
CA GLN A 186 5.43 -15.53 -33.80
C GLN A 186 6.02 -15.35 -35.20
N PRO A 187 6.76 -16.38 -35.69
CA PRO A 187 7.34 -16.39 -37.00
C PRO A 187 6.28 -16.42 -38.11
#